data_6068fb407b7637fcf1cff2046253bb19
#
_entry.id   6068fb407b7637fcf1cff2046253bb19
#
_cell.length_a   1.000
_cell.length_b   1.000
_cell.length_c   1.000
_cell.angle_alpha   90.00
_cell.angle_beta   90.00
_cell.angle_gamma   90.00
#
_symmetry.space_group_name_H-M   'P 1'
#
loop_
_entity.id
_entity.type
_entity.pdbx_description
1 polymer ?
#
loop_
_entity_poly.entity_id
_entity_poly.type
_entity_poly.pdbx_seq_one_letter_code
_entity_poly.pdbx_strand_id
1 'polypeptide(L)'
;MRPTWFSVDLDAVAHNIRAFRGLAAPAEVCMVVKADGYGHGAPAVAAAALEAGATWLAVALVEEAAVLRDSGLTAPILVLSEPRPDEMSDVVGLGGVRPTLYSGAGVDAFASVADAGVPAHLKVDTGMHRVGARMDEAVAVARRILDSGLDLEGVFSHCAMADEPGDPFTTLQVERFDAVLAELAAAGIRPPVIHLANTATALSRPDAAYSMVRIGLGAYGVSPGPEMAGRCLSVGLRQVLSIHSRVTHLLDVAAGEGVGYGHRWRSVADTRLATVPVGYADGLTRDWGLGGTALVGGRRRPLRGVVSMDSLVVEVDEGVAIGDEVVLLGSQGDEEIGVAEVAERLGLIPWEVLSRLGRRPPRLYP
;
A
#
# COMPACT_ATOMS: atom_id res chain seq x y z
N MET A 1 27.67 -1.45 11.42
CA MET A 1 26.26 -1.60 11.01
C MET A 1 26.25 -2.01 9.54
N ARG A 2 25.37 -2.93 9.13
CA ARG A 2 25.27 -3.38 7.73
C ARG A 2 24.84 -2.19 6.84
N PRO A 3 25.52 -1.92 5.70
CA PRO A 3 25.25 -0.72 4.90
C PRO A 3 24.08 -0.94 3.94
N THR A 4 22.92 -1.30 4.49
CA THR A 4 21.67 -1.46 3.73
C THR A 4 20.57 -0.73 4.46
N TRP A 5 19.80 0.11 3.75
CA TRP A 5 18.68 0.88 4.28
C TRP A 5 17.59 1.09 3.23
N PHE A 6 16.39 1.37 3.70
CA PHE A 6 15.30 1.86 2.88
C PHE A 6 15.14 3.35 3.13
N SER A 7 15.15 4.15 2.08
CA SER A 7 14.88 5.59 2.17
C SER A 7 13.42 5.84 1.82
N VAL A 8 12.73 6.61 2.64
CA VAL A 8 11.31 6.93 2.49
C VAL A 8 11.17 8.45 2.41
N ASP A 9 10.85 8.95 1.25
CA ASP A 9 10.65 10.37 0.97
C ASP A 9 9.27 10.83 1.47
N LEU A 10 9.23 11.48 2.63
CA LEU A 10 7.99 12.00 3.21
C LEU A 10 7.44 13.21 2.43
N ASP A 11 8.29 13.98 1.77
CA ASP A 11 7.86 15.08 0.90
C ASP A 11 7.13 14.54 -0.34
N ALA A 12 7.55 13.39 -0.86
CA ALA A 12 6.82 12.69 -1.92
C ALA A 12 5.46 12.19 -1.44
N VAL A 13 5.34 11.66 -0.21
CA VAL A 13 4.04 11.32 0.39
C VAL A 13 3.13 12.55 0.44
N ALA A 14 3.65 13.65 0.99
CA ALA A 14 2.90 14.90 1.11
C ALA A 14 2.47 15.45 -0.27
N HIS A 15 3.35 15.37 -1.26
CA HIS A 15 3.05 15.76 -2.64
C HIS A 15 1.90 14.91 -3.23
N ASN A 16 2.00 13.59 -3.12
CA ASN A 16 1.00 12.67 -3.65
C ASN A 16 -0.38 12.87 -2.99
N ILE A 17 -0.41 13.07 -1.67
CA ILE A 17 -1.66 13.34 -0.94
C ILE A 17 -2.29 14.66 -1.42
N ARG A 18 -1.50 15.74 -1.59
CA ARG A 18 -2.01 17.03 -2.11
C ARG A 18 -2.57 16.86 -3.53
N ALA A 19 -1.92 16.05 -4.37
CA ALA A 19 -2.41 15.75 -5.71
C ALA A 19 -3.79 15.05 -5.68
N PHE A 20 -3.97 14.02 -4.83
CA PHE A 20 -5.26 13.36 -4.67
C PHE A 20 -6.32 14.26 -4.04
N ARG A 21 -5.96 15.14 -3.11
CA ARG A 21 -6.90 16.15 -2.58
C ARG A 21 -7.41 17.08 -3.69
N GLY A 22 -6.52 17.53 -4.56
CA GLY A 22 -6.94 18.35 -5.72
C GLY A 22 -7.83 17.58 -6.68
N LEU A 23 -7.53 16.32 -6.95
CA LEU A 23 -8.27 15.47 -7.87
C LEU A 23 -9.68 15.11 -7.33
N ALA A 24 -9.77 14.80 -6.03
CA ALA A 24 -10.99 14.32 -5.40
C ALA A 24 -11.90 15.42 -4.82
N ALA A 25 -11.45 16.69 -4.82
CA ALA A 25 -12.20 17.77 -4.21
C ALA A 25 -13.64 17.85 -4.72
N PRO A 26 -14.66 18.03 -3.83
CA PRO A 26 -14.56 18.37 -2.42
C PRO A 26 -14.43 17.16 -1.46
N ALA A 27 -14.28 15.92 -1.95
CA ALA A 27 -14.19 14.74 -1.12
C ALA A 27 -12.94 14.76 -0.23
N GLU A 28 -13.06 14.17 0.96
CA GLU A 28 -11.95 13.97 1.88
C GLU A 28 -10.98 12.88 1.40
N VAL A 29 -9.75 12.92 1.89
CA VAL A 29 -8.75 11.89 1.61
C VAL A 29 -8.47 11.07 2.85
N CYS A 30 -8.72 9.77 2.75
CA CYS A 30 -8.32 8.76 3.70
C CYS A 30 -7.04 8.09 3.20
N MET A 31 -5.92 8.21 3.91
CA MET A 31 -4.70 7.47 3.57
C MET A 31 -4.74 6.06 4.13
N VAL A 32 -4.51 5.06 3.28
CA VAL A 32 -4.44 3.65 3.68
C VAL A 32 -3.00 3.30 4.05
N VAL A 33 -2.78 2.99 5.33
CA VAL A 33 -1.45 2.76 5.94
C VAL A 33 -1.27 1.36 6.53
N LYS A 34 -2.12 0.41 6.14
CA LYS A 34 -2.02 -1.01 6.52
C LYS A 34 -0.70 -1.63 6.07
N ALA A 35 -0.33 -2.80 6.63
CA ALA A 35 0.90 -3.51 6.36
C ALA A 35 2.13 -2.61 6.55
N ASP A 36 2.18 -1.92 7.70
CA ASP A 36 3.25 -0.98 8.07
C ASP A 36 3.44 0.13 7.01
N GLY A 37 2.32 0.75 6.55
CA GLY A 37 2.35 1.74 5.48
C GLY A 37 2.87 1.16 4.17
N TYR A 38 2.40 -0.04 3.77
CA TYR A 38 2.93 -0.78 2.61
C TYR A 38 4.47 -0.94 2.69
N GLY A 39 4.98 -1.23 3.89
CA GLY A 39 6.40 -1.41 4.14
C GLY A 39 7.21 -0.11 4.31
N HIS A 40 6.59 1.06 4.31
CA HIS A 40 7.27 2.36 4.41
C HIS A 40 7.45 2.85 5.87
N GLY A 41 6.80 2.20 6.85
CA GLY A 41 6.75 2.67 8.24
C GLY A 41 5.48 3.52 8.49
N ALA A 42 4.40 2.87 8.92
CA ALA A 42 3.07 3.48 9.00
C ALA A 42 3.02 4.80 9.80
N PRO A 43 3.65 4.95 10.99
CA PRO A 43 3.56 6.20 11.74
C PRO A 43 4.10 7.41 10.98
N ALA A 44 5.27 7.29 10.34
CA ALA A 44 5.91 8.40 9.66
C ALA A 44 5.12 8.84 8.41
N VAL A 45 4.70 7.88 7.57
CA VAL A 45 3.94 8.21 6.36
C VAL A 45 2.53 8.70 6.68
N ALA A 46 1.91 8.21 7.77
CA ALA A 46 0.62 8.69 8.24
C ALA A 46 0.70 10.15 8.73
N ALA A 47 1.72 10.49 9.52
CA ALA A 47 1.95 11.86 9.98
C ALA A 47 2.11 12.83 8.79
N ALA A 48 3.00 12.49 7.84
CA ALA A 48 3.23 13.30 6.64
C ALA A 48 1.95 13.47 5.79
N ALA A 49 1.13 12.42 5.68
CA ALA A 49 -0.14 12.50 4.96
C ALA A 49 -1.16 13.42 5.64
N LEU A 50 -1.28 13.34 6.97
CA LEU A 50 -2.18 14.21 7.74
C LEU A 50 -1.75 15.68 7.64
N GLU A 51 -0.46 15.97 7.74
CA GLU A 51 0.08 17.32 7.53
C GLU A 51 -0.17 17.84 6.11
N ALA A 52 -0.17 16.94 5.11
CA ALA A 52 -0.50 17.26 3.73
C ALA A 52 -2.01 17.43 3.48
N GLY A 53 -2.84 17.10 4.48
CA GLY A 53 -4.29 17.31 4.50
C GLY A 53 -5.12 16.08 4.20
N ALA A 54 -4.61 14.88 4.38
CA ALA A 54 -5.46 13.73 4.63
C ALA A 54 -6.20 13.95 5.95
N THR A 55 -7.46 13.55 6.01
CA THR A 55 -8.30 13.74 7.21
C THR A 55 -8.58 12.44 7.94
N TRP A 56 -8.36 11.31 7.26
CA TRP A 56 -8.58 9.95 7.76
C TRP A 56 -7.38 9.07 7.49
N LEU A 57 -7.22 8.05 8.33
CA LEU A 57 -6.34 6.92 8.11
C LEU A 57 -7.15 5.63 7.97
N ALA A 58 -6.61 4.63 7.27
CA ALA A 58 -7.24 3.32 7.22
C ALA A 58 -6.19 2.20 7.36
N VAL A 59 -6.55 1.18 8.12
CA VAL A 59 -5.74 0.01 8.42
C VAL A 59 -6.53 -1.28 8.15
N ALA A 60 -5.87 -2.43 8.16
CA ALA A 60 -6.53 -3.73 8.02
C ALA A 60 -6.85 -4.37 9.36
N LEU A 61 -6.02 -4.13 10.39
CA LEU A 61 -6.04 -4.80 11.68
C LEU A 61 -6.14 -3.78 12.82
N VAL A 62 -6.71 -4.21 13.95
CA VAL A 62 -6.82 -3.38 15.16
C VAL A 62 -5.42 -3.07 15.74
N GLU A 63 -4.50 -4.03 15.68
CA GLU A 63 -3.11 -3.84 16.11
C GLU A 63 -2.37 -2.76 15.30
N GLU A 64 -2.69 -2.61 14.01
CA GLU A 64 -2.13 -1.53 13.20
C GLU A 64 -2.66 -0.16 13.64
N ALA A 65 -3.94 -0.09 14.06
CA ALA A 65 -4.51 1.12 14.65
C ALA A 65 -3.84 1.47 15.98
N ALA A 66 -3.56 0.47 16.83
CA ALA A 66 -2.85 0.65 18.09
C ALA A 66 -1.45 1.27 17.87
N VAL A 67 -0.68 0.77 16.90
CA VAL A 67 0.64 1.34 16.55
C VAL A 67 0.54 2.82 16.17
N LEU A 68 -0.49 3.22 15.43
CA LEU A 68 -0.71 4.63 15.08
C LEU A 68 -1.08 5.47 16.30
N ARG A 69 -1.92 4.95 17.20
CA ARG A 69 -2.28 5.63 18.46
C ARG A 69 -1.08 5.78 19.39
N ASP A 70 -0.28 4.73 19.55
CA ASP A 70 0.95 4.76 20.35
C ASP A 70 1.98 5.77 19.82
N SER A 71 1.94 6.07 18.52
CA SER A 71 2.75 7.13 17.92
C SER A 71 2.18 8.55 18.07
N GLY A 72 1.05 8.71 18.78
CA GLY A 72 0.42 10.00 19.09
C GLY A 72 -0.51 10.54 18.00
N LEU A 73 -0.83 9.76 16.96
CA LEU A 73 -1.75 10.19 15.91
C LEU A 73 -3.20 10.12 16.41
N THR A 74 -3.96 11.20 16.24
CA THR A 74 -5.34 11.35 16.78
C THR A 74 -6.43 11.36 15.71
N ALA A 75 -6.06 11.44 14.43
CA ALA A 75 -7.01 11.42 13.32
C ALA A 75 -7.92 10.17 13.36
N PRO A 76 -9.14 10.22 12.80
CA PRO A 76 -10.00 9.05 12.67
C PRO A 76 -9.29 7.91 11.91
N ILE A 77 -9.40 6.68 12.42
CA ILE A 77 -8.83 5.48 11.80
C ILE A 77 -9.95 4.51 11.48
N LEU A 78 -10.09 4.15 10.21
CA LEU A 78 -11.03 3.12 9.75
C LEU A 78 -10.32 1.75 9.72
N VAL A 79 -10.86 0.77 10.42
CA VAL A 79 -10.47 -0.64 10.25
C VAL A 79 -11.26 -1.21 9.08
N LEU A 80 -10.59 -1.58 7.99
CA LEU A 80 -11.22 -1.89 6.68
C LEU A 80 -12.00 -3.22 6.60
N SER A 81 -11.91 -4.04 7.65
CA SER A 81 -12.68 -5.29 7.79
C SER A 81 -13.34 -5.33 9.16
N GLU A 82 -14.39 -6.13 9.30
CA GLU A 82 -15.04 -6.34 10.59
C GLU A 82 -14.04 -6.96 11.57
N PRO A 83 -13.74 -6.29 12.70
CA PRO A 83 -12.91 -6.86 13.74
C PRO A 83 -13.55 -8.13 14.33
N ARG A 84 -12.75 -9.03 14.85
CA ARG A 84 -13.28 -10.20 15.56
C ARG A 84 -13.96 -9.77 16.86
N PRO A 85 -14.93 -10.55 17.38
CA PRO A 85 -15.61 -10.21 18.63
C PRO A 85 -14.67 -9.96 19.82
N ASP A 86 -13.54 -10.67 19.88
CA ASP A 86 -12.52 -10.52 20.93
C ASP A 86 -11.68 -9.23 20.78
N GLU A 87 -11.69 -8.58 19.62
CA GLU A 87 -10.98 -7.32 19.34
C GLU A 87 -11.86 -6.07 19.55
N MET A 88 -13.17 -6.23 19.70
CA MET A 88 -14.11 -5.09 19.75
C MET A 88 -13.84 -4.16 20.94
N SER A 89 -13.43 -4.70 22.10
CA SER A 89 -13.05 -3.89 23.26
C SER A 89 -11.81 -3.03 22.99
N ASP A 90 -10.84 -3.56 22.21
CA ASP A 90 -9.63 -2.84 21.85
C ASP A 90 -9.96 -1.68 20.90
N VAL A 91 -10.89 -1.88 19.94
CA VAL A 91 -11.37 -0.82 19.05
C VAL A 91 -11.92 0.36 19.85
N VAL A 92 -12.74 0.08 20.87
CA VAL A 92 -13.30 1.13 21.76
C VAL A 92 -12.21 1.79 22.58
N GLY A 93 -11.31 1.00 23.18
CA GLY A 93 -10.23 1.47 24.05
C GLY A 93 -9.22 2.39 23.33
N LEU A 94 -8.98 2.19 22.04
CA LEU A 94 -8.06 3.02 21.25
C LEU A 94 -8.59 4.44 20.96
N GLY A 95 -9.89 4.68 21.11
CA GLY A 95 -10.51 5.98 20.85
C GLY A 95 -10.36 6.46 19.40
N GLY A 96 -11.44 6.99 18.84
CA GLY A 96 -11.41 7.52 17.46
C GLY A 96 -11.13 6.48 16.36
N VAL A 97 -11.19 5.18 16.67
CA VAL A 97 -11.15 4.08 15.71
C VAL A 97 -12.57 3.71 15.31
N ARG A 98 -12.81 3.56 14.01
CA ARG A 98 -14.11 3.16 13.43
C ARG A 98 -14.03 1.72 12.98
N PRO A 99 -14.80 0.81 13.57
CA PRO A 99 -14.91 -0.53 13.03
C PRO A 99 -15.71 -0.51 11.74
N THR A 100 -15.36 -1.40 10.85
CA THR A 100 -16.26 -1.81 9.76
C THR A 100 -17.18 -2.90 10.27
N LEU A 101 -18.48 -2.74 10.05
CA LEU A 101 -19.49 -3.73 10.40
C LEU A 101 -20.23 -4.16 9.13
N TYR A 102 -20.52 -5.44 8.99
CA TYR A 102 -21.27 -5.99 7.86
C TYR A 102 -22.07 -7.24 8.21
N SER A 103 -22.02 -7.69 9.45
CA SER A 103 -22.81 -8.84 9.93
C SER A 103 -23.60 -8.49 11.18
N GLY A 104 -24.75 -9.15 11.37
CA GLY A 104 -25.53 -9.00 12.61
C GLY A 104 -24.73 -9.36 13.85
N ALA A 105 -23.89 -10.40 13.76
CA ALA A 105 -23.03 -10.84 14.86
C ALA A 105 -21.95 -9.80 15.19
N GLY A 106 -21.34 -9.18 14.18
CA GLY A 106 -20.36 -8.09 14.36
C GLY A 106 -20.99 -6.86 15.00
N VAL A 107 -22.20 -6.48 14.58
CA VAL A 107 -22.96 -5.38 15.22
C VAL A 107 -23.22 -5.67 16.68
N ASP A 108 -23.73 -6.87 17.01
CA ASP A 108 -24.04 -7.23 18.40
C ASP A 108 -22.78 -7.28 19.27
N ALA A 109 -21.69 -7.84 18.72
CA ALA A 109 -20.41 -7.91 19.43
C ALA A 109 -19.88 -6.48 19.74
N PHE A 110 -19.93 -5.57 18.77
CA PHE A 110 -19.48 -4.20 18.99
C PHE A 110 -20.40 -3.43 19.96
N ALA A 111 -21.72 -3.52 19.78
CA ALA A 111 -22.70 -2.88 20.65
C ALA A 111 -22.64 -3.37 22.11
N SER A 112 -22.16 -4.60 22.34
CA SER A 112 -22.02 -5.14 23.71
C SER A 112 -20.92 -4.47 24.53
N VAL A 113 -19.97 -3.79 23.89
CA VAL A 113 -18.79 -3.17 24.52
C VAL A 113 -18.67 -1.66 24.28
N ALA A 114 -19.38 -1.13 23.28
CA ALA A 114 -19.35 0.29 22.94
C ALA A 114 -20.45 1.06 23.64
N ASP A 115 -20.16 2.32 24.00
CA ASP A 115 -21.17 3.25 24.48
C ASP A 115 -22.10 3.70 23.33
N ALA A 116 -23.28 4.21 23.70
CA ALA A 116 -24.22 4.78 22.74
C ALA A 116 -23.59 5.95 21.96
N GLY A 117 -23.84 6.01 20.66
CA GLY A 117 -23.32 7.04 19.76
C GLY A 117 -21.90 6.81 19.28
N VAL A 118 -21.27 5.67 19.62
CA VAL A 118 -19.94 5.34 19.07
C VAL A 118 -20.06 5.05 17.56
N PRO A 119 -19.24 5.71 16.71
CA PRO A 119 -19.36 5.62 15.27
C PRO A 119 -18.82 4.30 14.70
N ALA A 120 -19.53 3.82 13.68
CA ALA A 120 -19.14 2.65 12.89
C ALA A 120 -19.43 2.88 11.38
N HIS A 121 -18.76 2.14 10.51
CA HIS A 121 -19.01 2.15 9.08
C HIS A 121 -19.59 0.82 8.61
N LEU A 122 -20.67 0.88 7.83
CA LEU A 122 -21.23 -0.27 7.13
C LEU A 122 -20.45 -0.52 5.85
N LYS A 123 -20.00 -1.75 5.64
CA LYS A 123 -19.45 -2.18 4.37
C LYS A 123 -20.42 -3.02 3.60
N VAL A 124 -20.59 -2.70 2.31
CA VAL A 124 -21.46 -3.47 1.39
C VAL A 124 -20.63 -4.10 0.29
N ASP A 125 -20.91 -5.35 -0.03
CA ASP A 125 -20.30 -6.04 -1.16
C ASP A 125 -21.09 -5.78 -2.44
N THR A 126 -20.51 -5.00 -3.35
CA THR A 126 -21.09 -4.69 -4.66
C THR A 126 -20.51 -5.53 -5.80
N GLY A 127 -19.67 -6.53 -5.47
CA GLY A 127 -19.14 -7.45 -6.47
C GLY A 127 -17.68 -7.87 -6.30
N MET A 128 -17.00 -7.47 -5.22
CA MET A 128 -15.66 -7.96 -4.92
C MET A 128 -15.67 -9.36 -4.29
N HIS A 129 -16.77 -9.73 -3.64
CA HIS A 129 -17.01 -11.05 -3.04
C HIS A 129 -15.93 -11.52 -2.07
N ARG A 130 -15.46 -10.60 -1.24
CA ARG A 130 -14.45 -10.88 -0.21
C ARG A 130 -14.98 -10.70 1.20
N VAL A 131 -15.52 -9.51 1.51
CA VAL A 131 -16.15 -9.14 2.79
C VAL A 131 -17.12 -7.98 2.55
N GLY A 132 -18.21 -7.92 3.33
CA GLY A 132 -19.24 -6.91 3.25
C GLY A 132 -20.65 -7.53 3.39
N ALA A 133 -21.61 -6.76 3.86
CA ALA A 133 -23.01 -7.15 3.81
C ALA A 133 -23.47 -7.34 2.36
N ARG A 134 -24.35 -8.30 2.13
CA ARG A 134 -25.02 -8.41 0.82
C ARG A 134 -25.84 -7.15 0.55
N MET A 135 -26.01 -6.80 -0.72
CA MET A 135 -26.76 -5.60 -1.09
C MET A 135 -28.20 -5.63 -0.53
N ASP A 136 -28.87 -6.78 -0.64
CA ASP A 136 -30.23 -7.00 -0.12
C ASP A 136 -30.34 -7.03 1.41
N GLU A 137 -29.23 -7.16 2.13
CA GLU A 137 -29.13 -7.13 3.59
C GLU A 137 -28.68 -5.75 4.14
N ALA A 138 -28.17 -4.85 3.29
CA ALA A 138 -27.54 -3.61 3.70
C ALA A 138 -28.45 -2.74 4.60
N VAL A 139 -29.73 -2.59 4.24
CA VAL A 139 -30.70 -1.83 5.06
C VAL A 139 -30.94 -2.50 6.42
N ALA A 140 -31.01 -3.84 6.47
CA ALA A 140 -31.22 -4.57 7.72
C ALA A 140 -30.04 -4.43 8.66
N VAL A 141 -28.80 -4.52 8.14
CA VAL A 141 -27.59 -4.32 8.94
C VAL A 141 -27.48 -2.87 9.41
N ALA A 142 -27.76 -1.89 8.54
CA ALA A 142 -27.77 -0.46 8.90
C ALA A 142 -28.75 -0.16 10.03
N ARG A 143 -29.98 -0.70 9.95
CA ARG A 143 -30.98 -0.57 11.04
C ARG A 143 -30.48 -1.20 12.34
N ARG A 144 -29.90 -2.40 12.24
CA ARG A 144 -29.36 -3.06 13.45
C ARG A 144 -28.26 -2.23 14.12
N ILE A 145 -27.38 -1.56 13.35
CA ILE A 145 -26.40 -0.62 13.91
C ILE A 145 -27.10 0.49 14.68
N LEU A 146 -28.09 1.16 14.06
CA LEU A 146 -28.83 2.27 14.68
C LEU A 146 -29.65 1.83 15.88
N ASP A 147 -30.37 0.72 15.77
CA ASP A 147 -31.23 0.17 16.83
C ASP A 147 -30.41 -0.31 18.05
N SER A 148 -29.14 -0.65 17.84
CA SER A 148 -28.19 -0.96 18.93
C SER A 148 -27.63 0.27 19.64
N GLY A 149 -28.06 1.47 19.24
CA GLY A 149 -27.59 2.73 19.82
C GLY A 149 -26.26 3.24 19.27
N LEU A 150 -25.67 2.56 18.28
CA LEU A 150 -24.43 3.00 17.62
C LEU A 150 -24.74 4.11 16.59
N ASP A 151 -23.72 4.89 16.22
CA ASP A 151 -23.81 5.87 15.14
C ASP A 151 -23.33 5.24 13.81
N LEU A 152 -24.21 5.20 12.80
CA LEU A 152 -23.83 4.82 11.45
C LEU A 152 -23.20 6.04 10.73
N GLU A 153 -21.91 6.31 11.04
CA GLU A 153 -21.15 7.44 10.48
C GLU A 153 -20.91 7.27 8.98
N GLY A 154 -20.68 6.04 8.51
CA GLY A 154 -20.32 5.84 7.11
C GLY A 154 -20.86 4.57 6.46
N VAL A 155 -20.92 4.60 5.13
CA VAL A 155 -21.18 3.42 4.29
C VAL A 155 -20.20 3.35 3.13
N PHE A 156 -19.70 2.16 2.82
CA PHE A 156 -18.73 2.00 1.75
C PHE A 156 -18.74 0.65 1.04
N SER A 157 -18.12 0.65 -0.13
CA SER A 157 -17.78 -0.57 -0.86
C SER A 157 -16.34 -0.49 -1.40
N HIS A 158 -15.97 -1.39 -2.31
CA HIS A 158 -14.61 -1.45 -2.89
C HIS A 158 -14.66 -1.99 -4.31
N CYS A 159 -14.06 -1.24 -5.25
CA CYS A 159 -13.97 -1.63 -6.65
C CYS A 159 -12.92 -2.72 -6.86
N ALA A 160 -13.29 -3.76 -7.63
CA ALA A 160 -12.45 -4.92 -7.90
C ALA A 160 -11.57 -4.75 -9.15
N MET A 161 -12.05 -3.99 -10.17
CA MET A 161 -11.46 -3.90 -11.52
C MET A 161 -11.12 -2.45 -11.92
N ALA A 162 -10.90 -1.56 -10.94
CA ALA A 162 -10.69 -0.14 -11.24
C ALA A 162 -9.31 0.18 -11.84
N ASP A 163 -8.36 -0.70 -11.71
CA ASP A 163 -7.03 -0.67 -12.34
C ASP A 163 -7.06 -1.08 -13.82
N GLU A 164 -8.18 -1.64 -14.28
CA GLU A 164 -8.50 -1.92 -15.68
C GLU A 164 -9.61 -0.98 -16.16
N PRO A 165 -9.33 0.28 -16.54
CA PRO A 165 -10.35 1.30 -16.83
C PRO A 165 -11.22 1.00 -18.04
N GLY A 166 -10.80 0.05 -18.88
CA GLY A 166 -11.60 -0.47 -20.02
C GLY A 166 -12.67 -1.50 -19.60
N ASP A 167 -12.57 -2.09 -18.41
CA ASP A 167 -13.54 -3.08 -17.93
C ASP A 167 -14.82 -2.41 -17.41
N PRO A 168 -16.02 -2.84 -17.86
CA PRO A 168 -17.29 -2.23 -17.44
C PRO A 168 -17.67 -2.56 -16.00
N PHE A 169 -16.99 -3.49 -15.34
CA PHE A 169 -17.39 -3.97 -14.02
C PHE A 169 -17.30 -2.90 -12.93
N THR A 170 -16.34 -1.98 -13.04
CA THR A 170 -16.25 -0.83 -12.11
C THR A 170 -17.50 0.06 -12.22
N THR A 171 -18.03 0.30 -13.43
CA THR A 171 -19.28 1.02 -13.63
C THR A 171 -20.46 0.28 -13.00
N LEU A 172 -20.55 -1.03 -13.21
CA LEU A 172 -21.59 -1.86 -12.58
C LEU A 172 -21.52 -1.81 -11.05
N GLN A 173 -20.30 -1.78 -10.46
CA GLN A 173 -20.15 -1.67 -9.00
C GLN A 173 -20.58 -0.30 -8.48
N VAL A 174 -20.36 0.79 -9.22
CA VAL A 174 -20.87 2.14 -8.90
C VAL A 174 -22.39 2.13 -8.93
N GLU A 175 -23.02 1.63 -10.00
CA GLU A 175 -24.47 1.53 -10.14
C GLU A 175 -25.12 0.71 -9.00
N ARG A 176 -24.50 -0.41 -8.63
CA ARG A 176 -24.94 -1.24 -7.50
C ARG A 176 -24.83 -0.51 -6.17
N PHE A 177 -23.74 0.25 -5.97
CA PHE A 177 -23.55 1.02 -4.76
C PHE A 177 -24.57 2.16 -4.66
N ASP A 178 -24.85 2.86 -5.77
CA ASP A 178 -25.87 3.90 -5.85
C ASP A 178 -27.29 3.34 -5.55
N ALA A 179 -27.59 2.13 -6.02
CA ALA A 179 -28.85 1.47 -5.70
C ALA A 179 -28.98 1.20 -4.19
N VAL A 180 -27.90 0.72 -3.53
CA VAL A 180 -27.88 0.52 -2.08
C VAL A 180 -28.07 1.85 -1.33
N LEU A 181 -27.40 2.92 -1.79
CA LEU A 181 -27.57 4.25 -1.19
C LEU A 181 -29.01 4.76 -1.31
N ALA A 182 -29.68 4.50 -2.45
CA ALA A 182 -31.08 4.85 -2.67
C ALA A 182 -32.00 4.05 -1.72
N GLU A 183 -31.77 2.76 -1.51
CA GLU A 183 -32.53 1.93 -0.57
C GLU A 183 -32.34 2.38 0.89
N LEU A 184 -31.12 2.70 1.31
CA LEU A 184 -30.84 3.28 2.62
C LEU A 184 -31.60 4.61 2.79
N ALA A 185 -31.53 5.49 1.79
CA ALA A 185 -32.23 6.78 1.82
C ALA A 185 -33.75 6.63 1.88
N ALA A 186 -34.35 5.66 1.15
CA ALA A 186 -35.76 5.33 1.22
C ALA A 186 -36.18 4.79 2.61
N ALA A 187 -35.24 4.11 3.31
CA ALA A 187 -35.41 3.66 4.70
C ALA A 187 -35.19 4.78 5.75
N GLY A 188 -34.92 6.02 5.31
CA GLY A 188 -34.62 7.17 6.18
C GLY A 188 -33.20 7.21 6.70
N ILE A 189 -32.29 6.37 6.20
CA ILE A 189 -30.91 6.22 6.66
C ILE A 189 -29.99 6.99 5.70
N ARG A 190 -29.24 7.96 6.21
CA ARG A 190 -28.37 8.85 5.41
C ARG A 190 -27.04 9.07 6.12
N PRO A 191 -26.11 8.11 6.05
CA PRO A 191 -24.79 8.27 6.66
C PRO A 191 -24.04 9.45 6.01
N PRO A 192 -23.36 10.31 6.79
CA PRO A 192 -22.64 11.47 6.25
C PRO A 192 -21.40 11.09 5.43
N VAL A 193 -20.74 9.95 5.74
CA VAL A 193 -19.51 9.54 5.07
C VAL A 193 -19.80 8.40 4.09
N ILE A 194 -19.76 8.71 2.79
CA ILE A 194 -19.97 7.75 1.71
C ILE A 194 -18.65 7.58 0.96
N HIS A 195 -18.16 6.35 0.81
CA HIS A 195 -16.89 6.13 0.14
C HIS A 195 -16.79 4.80 -0.62
N LEU A 196 -16.39 4.87 -1.88
CA LEU A 196 -16.20 3.73 -2.77
C LEU A 196 -14.77 3.70 -3.31
N ALA A 197 -14.26 4.84 -3.76
CA ALA A 197 -13.05 4.96 -4.55
C ALA A 197 -11.79 4.55 -3.78
N ASN A 198 -11.04 3.59 -4.35
CA ASN A 198 -9.63 3.33 -4.08
C ASN A 198 -8.75 4.22 -4.98
N THR A 199 -7.41 4.06 -4.95
CA THR A 199 -6.47 4.81 -5.81
C THR A 199 -6.89 4.77 -7.28
N ALA A 200 -7.14 3.58 -7.82
CA ALA A 200 -7.45 3.41 -9.24
C ALA A 200 -8.80 4.05 -9.60
N THR A 201 -9.82 3.87 -8.77
CA THR A 201 -11.12 4.51 -8.97
C THR A 201 -11.00 6.04 -8.89
N ALA A 202 -10.26 6.58 -7.92
CA ALA A 202 -10.05 8.02 -7.79
C ALA A 202 -9.37 8.63 -9.04
N LEU A 203 -8.45 7.89 -9.66
CA LEU A 203 -7.78 8.30 -10.90
C LEU A 203 -8.66 8.15 -12.15
N SER A 204 -9.56 7.16 -12.21
CA SER A 204 -10.32 6.82 -13.41
C SER A 204 -11.76 7.34 -13.41
N ARG A 205 -12.36 7.49 -12.22
CA ARG A 205 -13.79 7.81 -12.02
C ARG A 205 -13.95 8.88 -10.92
N PRO A 206 -13.62 10.14 -11.20
CA PRO A 206 -13.81 11.24 -10.23
C PRO A 206 -15.27 11.37 -9.74
N ASP A 207 -16.24 10.97 -10.57
CA ASP A 207 -17.65 10.90 -10.24
C ASP A 207 -17.99 9.91 -9.11
N ALA A 208 -17.14 8.93 -8.85
CA ALA A 208 -17.29 7.94 -7.78
C ALA A 208 -16.51 8.30 -6.50
N ALA A 209 -16.05 9.54 -6.34
CA ALA A 209 -15.34 10.01 -5.14
C ALA A 209 -16.26 10.09 -3.91
N TYR A 210 -17.54 10.36 -4.11
CA TYR A 210 -18.55 10.59 -3.04
C TYR A 210 -18.05 11.62 -2.02
N SER A 211 -18.10 11.31 -0.71
CA SER A 211 -17.61 12.21 0.34
C SER A 211 -16.15 11.95 0.76
N MET A 212 -15.60 10.77 0.44
CA MET A 212 -14.22 10.42 0.81
C MET A 212 -13.62 9.40 -0.17
N VAL A 213 -12.33 9.59 -0.51
CA VAL A 213 -11.53 8.61 -1.28
C VAL A 213 -10.50 7.94 -0.39
N ARG A 214 -10.23 6.65 -0.63
CA ARG A 214 -9.23 5.87 0.13
C ARG A 214 -8.00 5.60 -0.71
N ILE A 215 -6.94 6.37 -0.47
CA ILE A 215 -5.72 6.34 -1.25
C ILE A 215 -4.69 5.43 -0.59
N GLY A 216 -4.42 4.29 -1.25
CA GLY A 216 -3.36 3.36 -0.89
C GLY A 216 -2.13 3.60 -1.77
N LEU A 217 -1.94 2.75 -2.77
CA LEU A 217 -0.73 2.70 -3.59
C LEU A 217 -0.33 4.05 -4.21
N GLY A 218 -1.32 4.86 -4.62
CA GLY A 218 -1.07 6.20 -5.16
C GLY A 218 -0.43 7.16 -4.16
N ALA A 219 -0.70 7.04 -2.86
CA ALA A 219 -0.03 7.85 -1.84
C ALA A 219 1.48 7.53 -1.76
N TYR A 220 1.85 6.31 -2.13
CA TYR A 220 3.25 5.86 -2.21
C TYR A 220 3.87 6.08 -3.60
N GLY A 221 3.14 6.77 -4.51
CA GLY A 221 3.64 7.15 -5.82
C GLY A 221 3.77 6.01 -6.82
N VAL A 222 3.02 4.94 -6.63
CA VAL A 222 3.11 3.74 -7.47
C VAL A 222 1.79 3.51 -8.20
N SER A 223 1.89 3.18 -9.50
CA SER A 223 0.73 2.87 -10.32
C SER A 223 0.08 1.55 -9.89
N PRO A 224 -1.25 1.48 -9.76
CA PRO A 224 -1.95 0.23 -9.46
C PRO A 224 -1.94 -0.79 -10.60
N GLY A 225 -1.62 -0.38 -11.82
CA GLY A 225 -1.50 -1.26 -12.98
C GLY A 225 -0.89 -0.52 -14.18
N PRO A 226 -0.47 -1.28 -15.23
CA PRO A 226 0.15 -0.67 -16.42
C PRO A 226 -0.77 0.34 -17.10
N GLU A 227 -2.08 0.05 -17.20
CA GLU A 227 -3.06 0.91 -17.83
C GLU A 227 -3.31 2.23 -17.07
N MET A 228 -2.92 2.27 -15.80
CA MET A 228 -3.03 3.46 -14.95
C MET A 228 -1.76 4.33 -14.96
N ALA A 229 -0.65 3.85 -15.53
CA ALA A 229 0.63 4.56 -15.49
C ALA A 229 0.54 5.98 -16.07
N GLY A 230 -0.12 6.13 -17.21
CA GLY A 230 -0.32 7.46 -17.85
C GLY A 230 -1.11 8.43 -16.97
N ARG A 231 -2.11 7.94 -16.22
CA ARG A 231 -2.89 8.75 -15.26
C ARG A 231 -2.05 9.14 -14.05
N CYS A 232 -1.26 8.21 -13.52
CA CYS A 232 -0.33 8.50 -12.43
C CYS A 232 0.69 9.58 -12.83
N LEU A 233 1.24 9.51 -14.04
CA LEU A 233 2.13 10.53 -14.60
C LEU A 233 1.44 11.89 -14.76
N SER A 234 0.20 11.91 -15.27
CA SER A 234 -0.54 13.18 -15.46
C SER A 234 -0.86 13.90 -14.15
N VAL A 235 -1.01 13.14 -13.06
CA VAL A 235 -1.20 13.66 -11.69
C VAL A 235 0.14 14.01 -11.04
N GLY A 236 1.26 13.60 -11.63
CA GLY A 236 2.62 13.88 -11.16
C GLY A 236 2.99 13.09 -9.90
N LEU A 237 2.51 11.86 -9.74
CA LEU A 237 2.84 11.03 -8.58
C LEU A 237 4.33 10.73 -8.52
N ARG A 238 4.91 10.73 -7.31
CA ARG A 238 6.33 10.51 -7.04
C ARG A 238 6.51 9.24 -6.21
N GLN A 239 7.39 8.33 -6.65
CA GLN A 239 7.74 7.13 -5.89
C GLN A 239 8.37 7.53 -4.55
N VAL A 240 7.88 6.94 -3.47
CA VAL A 240 8.25 7.30 -2.10
C VAL A 240 9.42 6.49 -1.59
N LEU A 241 9.51 5.20 -1.96
CA LEU A 241 10.47 4.27 -1.37
C LEU A 241 11.62 3.98 -2.33
N SER A 242 12.83 3.98 -1.78
CA SER A 242 14.02 3.49 -2.45
C SER A 242 14.80 2.51 -1.57
N ILE A 243 15.50 1.55 -2.20
CA ILE A 243 16.30 0.51 -1.55
C ILE A 243 17.76 0.74 -1.87
N HIS A 244 18.53 1.01 -0.85
CA HIS A 244 19.95 1.33 -0.94
C HIS A 244 20.82 0.31 -0.21
N SER A 245 21.99 0.09 -0.75
CA SER A 245 23.05 -0.65 -0.09
C SER A 245 24.43 -0.15 -0.56
N ARG A 246 25.50 -0.88 -0.22
CA ARG A 246 26.86 -0.58 -0.68
C ARG A 246 27.57 -1.85 -1.10
N VAL A 247 28.51 -1.73 -2.03
CA VAL A 247 29.43 -2.80 -2.39
C VAL A 247 30.29 -3.16 -1.17
N THR A 248 30.30 -4.44 -0.78
CA THR A 248 31.08 -4.93 0.36
C THR A 248 32.25 -5.83 -0.02
N HIS A 249 32.20 -6.39 -1.22
CA HIS A 249 33.25 -7.27 -1.75
C HIS A 249 33.30 -7.20 -3.27
N LEU A 250 34.47 -7.33 -3.84
CA LEU A 250 34.71 -7.43 -5.28
C LEU A 250 35.45 -8.72 -5.57
N LEU A 251 35.08 -9.41 -6.64
CA LEU A 251 35.68 -10.67 -7.07
C LEU A 251 35.74 -10.73 -8.59
N ASP A 252 36.91 -11.04 -9.13
CA ASP A 252 37.07 -11.36 -10.54
C ASP A 252 36.78 -12.85 -10.75
N VAL A 253 35.97 -13.18 -11.73
CA VAL A 253 35.47 -14.52 -12.03
C VAL A 253 35.77 -14.87 -13.49
N ALA A 254 36.40 -16.02 -13.71
CA ALA A 254 36.74 -16.49 -15.06
C ALA A 254 35.51 -16.91 -15.87
N ALA A 255 35.66 -16.90 -17.18
CA ALA A 255 34.66 -17.43 -18.11
C ALA A 255 34.25 -18.87 -17.75
N GLY A 256 32.95 -19.20 -17.77
CA GLY A 256 32.42 -20.53 -17.47
C GLY A 256 32.10 -20.78 -16.02
N GLU A 257 32.56 -19.95 -15.08
CA GLU A 257 32.29 -20.10 -13.66
C GLU A 257 30.82 -19.80 -13.33
N GLY A 258 30.27 -20.57 -12.41
CA GLY A 258 28.89 -20.40 -11.93
C GLY A 258 28.82 -19.50 -10.71
N VAL A 259 27.77 -18.68 -10.61
CA VAL A 259 27.59 -17.72 -9.53
C VAL A 259 26.35 -18.04 -8.69
N GLY A 260 26.54 -18.05 -7.37
CA GLY A 260 25.48 -18.25 -6.40
C GLY A 260 24.88 -19.67 -6.36
N TYR A 261 23.80 -19.83 -5.61
CA TYR A 261 23.16 -21.14 -5.44
C TYR A 261 22.57 -21.70 -6.73
N GLY A 262 22.92 -22.98 -7.01
CA GLY A 262 22.45 -23.73 -8.16
C GLY A 262 23.02 -23.24 -9.48
N HIS A 263 24.03 -22.36 -9.45
CA HIS A 263 24.71 -21.80 -10.63
C HIS A 263 23.72 -21.43 -11.75
N ARG A 264 22.64 -20.71 -11.38
CA ARG A 264 21.58 -20.28 -12.30
C ARG A 264 22.07 -19.28 -13.34
N TRP A 265 23.23 -18.70 -13.10
CA TRP A 265 23.98 -17.91 -14.07
C TRP A 265 25.43 -18.39 -14.12
N ARG A 266 26.01 -18.41 -15.31
CA ARG A 266 27.42 -18.67 -15.56
C ARG A 266 28.02 -17.53 -16.34
N SER A 267 29.22 -17.14 -15.97
CA SER A 267 29.97 -16.11 -16.68
C SER A 267 30.27 -16.55 -18.11
N VAL A 268 29.99 -15.70 -19.08
CA VAL A 268 30.29 -15.95 -20.52
C VAL A 268 31.68 -15.44 -20.90
N ALA A 269 32.27 -14.60 -20.08
CA ALA A 269 33.62 -14.02 -20.22
C ALA A 269 34.18 -13.74 -18.83
N ASP A 270 35.48 -13.45 -18.73
CA ASP A 270 36.07 -12.95 -17.50
C ASP A 270 35.30 -11.69 -17.08
N THR A 271 34.84 -11.65 -15.83
CA THR A 271 33.97 -10.60 -15.34
C THR A 271 34.23 -10.25 -13.89
N ARG A 272 33.95 -9.02 -13.53
CA ARG A 272 34.02 -8.55 -12.13
C ARG A 272 32.63 -8.53 -11.51
N LEU A 273 32.53 -9.06 -10.29
CA LEU A 273 31.32 -9.15 -9.50
C LEU A 273 31.45 -8.35 -8.20
N ALA A 274 30.40 -7.64 -7.84
CA ALA A 274 30.26 -6.95 -6.58
C ALA A 274 29.22 -7.67 -5.70
N THR A 275 29.57 -7.98 -4.46
CA THR A 275 28.65 -8.49 -3.45
C THR A 275 28.00 -7.32 -2.71
N VAL A 276 26.69 -7.37 -2.60
CA VAL A 276 25.84 -6.36 -1.95
C VAL A 276 25.09 -7.04 -0.80
N PRO A 277 25.19 -6.53 0.45
CA PRO A 277 24.64 -7.20 1.63
C PRO A 277 23.15 -6.93 1.83
N VAL A 278 22.33 -7.33 0.87
CA VAL A 278 20.87 -7.33 0.93
C VAL A 278 20.34 -8.60 0.28
N GLY A 279 19.41 -9.28 0.94
CA GLY A 279 18.93 -10.57 0.50
C GLY A 279 17.45 -10.81 0.77
N TYR A 280 17.01 -12.08 0.62
CA TYR A 280 15.59 -12.37 0.80
C TYR A 280 15.11 -12.28 2.26
N ALA A 281 15.99 -12.32 3.26
CA ALA A 281 15.63 -12.02 4.64
C ALA A 281 15.35 -10.53 4.89
N ASP A 282 15.63 -9.67 3.91
CA ASP A 282 15.32 -8.25 3.92
C ASP A 282 14.03 -7.92 3.17
N GLY A 283 13.41 -8.94 2.54
CA GLY A 283 12.14 -8.81 1.82
C GLY A 283 12.26 -8.91 0.30
N LEU A 284 13.47 -9.04 -0.26
CA LEU A 284 13.63 -9.35 -1.68
C LEU A 284 13.14 -10.77 -1.97
N THR A 285 12.67 -11.02 -3.20
CA THR A 285 12.42 -12.40 -3.62
C THR A 285 13.73 -13.08 -4.04
N ARG A 286 13.76 -14.41 -4.00
CA ARG A 286 14.95 -15.16 -4.46
C ARG A 286 15.24 -14.88 -5.94
N ASP A 287 14.20 -14.68 -6.74
CA ASP A 287 14.29 -14.44 -8.19
C ASP A 287 14.56 -12.97 -8.56
N TRP A 288 14.66 -12.08 -7.56
CA TRP A 288 15.00 -10.67 -7.80
C TRP A 288 16.32 -10.52 -8.59
N GLY A 289 17.28 -11.43 -8.38
CA GLY A 289 18.55 -11.47 -9.07
C GLY A 289 18.48 -11.96 -10.52
N LEU A 290 17.39 -12.62 -10.93
CA LEU A 290 17.27 -13.18 -12.28
C LEU A 290 16.73 -12.13 -13.26
N GLY A 291 17.57 -11.72 -14.22
CA GLY A 291 17.22 -10.70 -15.20
C GLY A 291 17.04 -9.28 -14.63
N GLY A 292 17.32 -9.08 -13.34
CA GLY A 292 17.23 -7.79 -12.69
C GLY A 292 18.48 -6.93 -12.88
N THR A 293 18.34 -5.65 -12.52
CA THR A 293 19.44 -4.67 -12.50
C THR A 293 19.51 -3.98 -11.15
N ALA A 294 20.67 -3.38 -10.88
CA ALA A 294 20.89 -2.40 -9.81
C ALA A 294 21.55 -1.16 -10.42
N LEU A 295 21.41 -0.01 -9.79
CA LEU A 295 22.16 1.19 -10.17
C LEU A 295 23.45 1.23 -9.37
N VAL A 296 24.57 1.38 -10.07
CA VAL A 296 25.89 1.58 -9.45
C VAL A 296 26.65 2.60 -10.30
N GLY A 297 27.06 3.69 -9.69
CA GLY A 297 27.74 4.79 -10.39
C GLY A 297 26.85 5.47 -11.45
N GLY A 298 25.54 5.59 -11.18
CA GLY A 298 24.57 6.18 -12.10
C GLY A 298 24.26 5.34 -13.33
N ARG A 299 24.56 4.04 -13.33
CA ARG A 299 24.34 3.14 -14.46
C ARG A 299 23.62 1.87 -14.03
N ARG A 300 22.77 1.33 -14.91
CA ARG A 300 22.14 0.02 -14.73
C ARG A 300 23.18 -1.09 -14.90
N ARG A 301 23.35 -1.90 -13.84
CA ARG A 301 24.25 -3.05 -13.78
C ARG A 301 23.45 -4.32 -13.57
N PRO A 302 23.71 -5.40 -14.32
CA PRO A 302 22.91 -6.62 -14.22
C PRO A 302 23.19 -7.36 -12.90
N LEU A 303 22.13 -7.83 -12.26
CA LEU A 303 22.22 -8.79 -11.17
C LEU A 303 22.58 -10.18 -11.71
N ARG A 304 23.38 -10.95 -10.96
CA ARG A 304 23.84 -12.26 -11.41
C ARG A 304 23.56 -13.34 -10.38
N GLY A 305 22.93 -14.40 -10.86
CA GLY A 305 22.49 -15.52 -10.04
C GLY A 305 21.22 -15.19 -9.21
N VAL A 306 20.83 -16.11 -8.35
CA VAL A 306 19.69 -15.92 -7.44
C VAL A 306 20.13 -15.17 -6.19
N VAL A 307 19.21 -14.43 -5.59
CA VAL A 307 19.43 -13.75 -4.31
C VAL A 307 19.63 -14.79 -3.20
N SER A 308 20.62 -14.59 -2.34
CA SER A 308 20.86 -15.36 -1.13
C SER A 308 20.08 -14.76 0.04
N MET A 309 20.15 -15.41 1.23
CA MET A 309 19.45 -14.91 2.41
C MET A 309 19.87 -13.47 2.77
N ASP A 310 21.17 -13.18 2.67
CA ASP A 310 21.77 -11.95 3.19
C ASP A 310 22.50 -11.12 2.14
N SER A 311 22.58 -11.60 0.88
CA SER A 311 23.34 -10.93 -0.16
C SER A 311 22.84 -11.25 -1.57
N LEU A 312 23.17 -10.36 -2.48
CA LEU A 312 23.05 -10.54 -3.93
C LEU A 312 24.36 -10.14 -4.63
N VAL A 313 24.44 -10.45 -5.92
CA VAL A 313 25.65 -10.20 -6.73
C VAL A 313 25.27 -9.32 -7.93
N VAL A 314 26.07 -8.30 -8.17
CA VAL A 314 25.97 -7.37 -9.31
C VAL A 314 27.21 -7.53 -10.19
N GLU A 315 27.05 -7.64 -11.50
CA GLU A 315 28.18 -7.54 -12.43
C GLU A 315 28.56 -6.08 -12.61
N VAL A 316 29.86 -5.78 -12.49
CA VAL A 316 30.38 -4.41 -12.49
C VAL A 316 31.66 -4.32 -13.36
N ASP A 317 32.04 -3.10 -13.70
CA ASP A 317 33.33 -2.81 -14.36
C ASP A 317 34.40 -2.41 -13.33
N GLU A 318 35.61 -2.14 -13.84
CA GLU A 318 36.79 -1.78 -13.04
C GLU A 318 36.63 -0.44 -12.28
N GLY A 319 35.69 0.40 -12.69
CA GLY A 319 35.44 1.71 -12.07
C GLY A 319 34.68 1.63 -10.73
N VAL A 320 34.16 0.43 -10.37
CA VAL A 320 33.39 0.24 -9.14
C VAL A 320 34.31 -0.21 -7.99
N ALA A 321 34.17 0.42 -6.83
CA ALA A 321 34.95 0.20 -5.62
C ALA A 321 34.08 -0.32 -4.44
N ILE A 322 34.76 -0.94 -3.45
CA ILE A 322 34.11 -1.26 -2.18
C ILE A 322 33.67 0.05 -1.51
N GLY A 323 32.43 0.07 -1.03
CA GLY A 323 31.80 1.24 -0.43
C GLY A 323 30.92 2.04 -1.40
N ASP A 324 31.02 1.80 -2.70
CA ASP A 324 30.13 2.45 -3.67
C ASP A 324 28.67 2.12 -3.41
N GLU A 325 27.81 3.12 -3.61
CA GLU A 325 26.37 2.97 -3.41
C GLU A 325 25.73 2.12 -4.51
N VAL A 326 24.82 1.25 -4.09
CA VAL A 326 24.01 0.40 -4.94
C VAL A 326 22.55 0.71 -4.66
N VAL A 327 21.79 1.05 -5.70
CA VAL A 327 20.34 1.28 -5.62
C VAL A 327 19.63 0.13 -6.33
N LEU A 328 18.74 -0.56 -5.61
CA LEU A 328 17.95 -1.68 -6.14
C LEU A 328 16.53 -1.29 -6.51
N LEU A 329 16.06 -0.19 -5.96
CA LEU A 329 14.80 0.46 -6.23
C LEU A 329 14.99 1.96 -5.97
N GLY A 330 14.52 2.81 -6.88
CA GLY A 330 14.71 4.26 -6.79
C GLY A 330 15.69 4.78 -7.85
N SER A 331 16.24 5.98 -7.64
CA SER A 331 17.03 6.71 -8.63
C SER A 331 18.49 6.86 -8.20
N GLN A 332 19.39 6.88 -9.18
CA GLN A 332 20.80 7.24 -9.01
C GLN A 332 21.30 7.93 -10.29
N GLY A 333 21.63 9.23 -10.21
CA GLY A 333 21.87 10.04 -11.40
C GLY A 333 20.59 10.20 -12.24
N ASP A 334 20.70 9.96 -13.54
CA ASP A 334 19.58 10.05 -14.48
C ASP A 334 18.80 8.72 -14.65
N GLU A 335 19.25 7.65 -13.97
CA GLU A 335 18.64 6.33 -14.03
C GLU A 335 17.69 6.07 -12.86
N GLU A 336 16.62 5.33 -13.13
CA GLU A 336 15.63 4.93 -12.13
C GLU A 336 15.23 3.46 -12.29
N ILE A 337 15.02 2.77 -11.18
CA ILE A 337 14.37 1.44 -11.11
C ILE A 337 13.07 1.61 -10.33
N GLY A 338 11.93 1.52 -11.03
CA GLY A 338 10.61 1.70 -10.45
C GLY A 338 10.02 0.42 -9.85
N VAL A 339 9.10 0.56 -8.89
CA VAL A 339 8.37 -0.58 -8.31
C VAL A 339 7.60 -1.36 -9.37
N ALA A 340 6.99 -0.69 -10.34
CA ALA A 340 6.23 -1.32 -11.42
C ALA A 340 7.12 -2.21 -12.30
N GLU A 341 8.33 -1.72 -12.67
CA GLU A 341 9.33 -2.49 -13.43
C GLU A 341 9.73 -3.78 -12.71
N VAL A 342 9.98 -3.66 -11.40
CA VAL A 342 10.35 -4.83 -10.57
C VAL A 342 9.18 -5.81 -10.45
N ALA A 343 7.98 -5.31 -10.24
CA ALA A 343 6.77 -6.14 -10.13
C ALA A 343 6.52 -6.93 -11.42
N GLU A 344 6.53 -6.26 -12.57
CA GLU A 344 6.33 -6.88 -13.88
C GLU A 344 7.37 -7.98 -14.14
N ARG A 345 8.65 -7.69 -13.94
CA ARG A 345 9.74 -8.65 -14.12
C ARG A 345 9.63 -9.89 -13.24
N LEU A 346 9.13 -9.72 -12.02
CA LEU A 346 8.96 -10.82 -11.05
C LEU A 346 7.63 -11.56 -11.18
N GLY A 347 6.71 -11.11 -12.05
CA GLY A 347 5.36 -11.64 -12.13
C GLY A 347 4.55 -11.37 -10.85
N LEU A 348 4.82 -10.27 -10.14
CA LEU A 348 4.17 -9.82 -8.93
C LEU A 348 3.33 -8.57 -9.21
N ILE A 349 2.50 -8.21 -8.24
CA ILE A 349 1.84 -6.89 -8.22
C ILE A 349 2.65 -5.90 -7.37
N PRO A 350 2.58 -4.58 -7.65
CA PRO A 350 3.31 -3.56 -6.90
C PRO A 350 3.09 -3.61 -5.38
N TRP A 351 1.87 -3.90 -4.94
CA TRP A 351 1.54 -4.08 -3.51
C TRP A 351 2.36 -5.20 -2.86
N GLU A 352 2.59 -6.30 -3.57
CA GLU A 352 3.35 -7.43 -3.07
C GLU A 352 4.83 -7.10 -2.95
N VAL A 353 5.41 -6.42 -3.94
CA VAL A 353 6.80 -5.95 -3.87
C VAL A 353 7.04 -5.09 -2.64
N LEU A 354 6.16 -4.11 -2.39
CA LEU A 354 6.31 -3.17 -1.26
C LEU A 354 6.05 -3.83 0.09
N SER A 355 4.94 -4.57 0.23
CA SER A 355 4.51 -5.12 1.52
C SER A 355 5.40 -6.27 2.02
N ARG A 356 6.23 -6.87 1.15
CA ARG A 356 7.22 -7.91 1.53
C ARG A 356 8.47 -7.35 2.18
N LEU A 357 8.74 -6.05 2.06
CA LEU A 357 9.96 -5.43 2.59
C LEU A 357 10.05 -5.63 4.10
N GLY A 358 11.12 -6.34 4.51
CA GLY A 358 11.33 -6.76 5.89
C GLY A 358 11.75 -5.60 6.81
N ARG A 359 11.79 -5.88 8.12
CA ARG A 359 12.15 -4.89 9.15
C ARG A 359 13.66 -4.86 9.46
N ARG A 360 14.48 -5.72 8.85
CA ARG A 360 15.94 -5.77 9.11
C ARG A 360 16.68 -4.51 8.64
N PRO A 361 16.45 -4.00 7.41
CA PRO A 361 16.99 -2.71 7.03
C PRO A 361 16.23 -1.57 7.72
N PRO A 362 16.95 -0.57 8.30
CA PRO A 362 16.29 0.60 8.85
C PRO A 362 15.61 1.40 7.74
N ARG A 363 14.49 2.06 8.09
CA ARG A 363 13.88 3.09 7.27
C ARG A 363 14.47 4.43 7.69
N LEU A 364 14.95 5.16 6.71
CA LEU A 364 15.46 6.52 6.88
C LEU A 364 14.45 7.48 6.22
N TYR A 365 14.20 8.56 6.87
CA TYR A 365 13.27 9.62 6.44
C TYR A 365 14.07 10.90 6.25
N PRO A 366 14.78 11.07 5.09
CA PRO A 366 15.65 12.22 4.82
C PRO A 366 14.88 13.55 4.70
#